data_9272a8e1cb38df40267754cbdd31ddc7
#
_entry.id   9272a8e1cb38df40267754cbdd31ddc7
#
_cell.length_a   1.000
_cell.length_b   1.000
_cell.length_c   1.000
_cell.angle_alpha   90.00
_cell.angle_beta   90.00
_cell.angle_gamma   90.00
#
_symmetry.space_group_name_H-M   'P 1'
#
loop_
_entity.id
_entity.type
_entity.pdbx_description
1 polymer ?
#
loop_
_entity_poly.entity_id
_entity_poly.type
_entity_poly.pdbx_seq_one_letter_code
_entity_poly.pdbx_strand_id
1 'polypeptide(L)'
;NHRTVATHEIEREEYARNASDRCYWCKTELFEVLAPVAEELGTEIAVGTNLDDLSDFRPGLAAADENRVRTPLADAGLTKADVRALSAARGLPTADKAASPCLASRFAYGVRVTPEGLRRVDRAEGVLRGLGFDVLRVRDHGDLARIEVPAKEIERVAALRSKIETELRELGFKFVTLDLGGFRSGSLNAALDSPRIRS
;
A
#
# COMPACT_ATOMS: atom_id res chain seq x y z
N ASN A 1 -6.74 -20.00 14.46
CA ASN A 1 -6.97 -18.95 15.47
C ASN A 1 -6.67 -17.59 14.85
N HIS A 2 -7.47 -16.58 15.21
CA HIS A 2 -7.31 -15.20 14.76
C HIS A 2 -7.40 -14.26 15.99
N ARG A 3 -6.49 -13.28 16.06
CA ARG A 3 -6.49 -12.22 17.08
C ARG A 3 -6.31 -10.88 16.39
N THR A 4 -7.11 -9.89 16.76
CA THR A 4 -6.97 -8.52 16.26
C THR A 4 -6.29 -7.69 17.34
N VAL A 5 -5.30 -6.90 16.95
CA VAL A 5 -4.60 -5.92 17.79
C VAL A 5 -4.76 -4.53 17.18
N ALA A 6 -4.89 -3.52 18.02
CA ALA A 6 -4.90 -2.12 17.58
C ALA A 6 -3.46 -1.62 17.43
N THR A 7 -3.22 -0.81 16.41
CA THR A 7 -1.96 -0.10 16.18
C THR A 7 -2.22 1.39 16.11
N HIS A 8 -1.21 2.19 16.43
CA HIS A 8 -1.30 3.65 16.55
C HIS A 8 -0.24 4.36 15.67
N GLU A 9 0.21 3.72 14.59
CA GLU A 9 1.25 4.26 13.71
C GLU A 9 0.91 5.67 13.19
N ILE A 10 -0.39 6.00 13.04
CA ILE A 10 -0.82 7.30 12.55
C ILE A 10 -0.56 8.44 13.55
N GLU A 11 -0.38 8.12 14.82
CA GLU A 11 -0.05 9.08 15.87
C GLU A 11 1.46 9.36 15.93
N ARG A 12 2.29 8.53 15.28
CA ARG A 12 3.73 8.75 15.15
C ARG A 12 4.01 9.80 14.08
N GLU A 13 4.73 10.85 14.42
CA GLU A 13 5.09 11.91 13.48
C GLU A 13 5.90 11.37 12.30
N GLU A 14 6.80 10.44 12.56
CA GLU A 14 7.65 9.78 11.55
C GLU A 14 6.83 9.03 10.50
N TYR A 15 5.70 8.44 10.88
CA TYR A 15 4.77 7.83 9.95
C TYR A 15 3.90 8.91 9.26
N ALA A 16 3.32 9.81 10.04
CA ALA A 16 2.32 10.76 9.56
C ALA A 16 2.91 11.77 8.55
N ARG A 17 4.18 12.19 8.72
CA ARG A 17 4.88 13.08 7.77
C ARG A 17 5.04 12.48 6.37
N ASN A 18 4.87 11.15 6.23
CA ASN A 18 4.88 10.43 4.95
C ASN A 18 6.16 10.61 4.12
N ALA A 19 7.31 10.50 4.75
CA ALA A 19 8.60 10.44 4.06
C ALA A 19 8.85 9.04 3.47
N SER A 20 9.98 8.85 2.78
CA SER A 20 10.34 7.58 2.15
C SER A 20 10.49 6.41 3.14
N ASP A 21 10.72 6.71 4.41
CA ASP A 21 10.86 5.77 5.53
C ASP A 21 9.53 5.40 6.22
N ARG A 22 8.38 5.93 5.77
CA ARG A 22 7.06 5.67 6.38
C ARG A 22 6.79 4.19 6.65
N CYS A 23 7.14 3.30 5.71
CA CYS A 23 6.90 1.86 5.87
C CYS A 23 7.76 1.22 6.96
N TYR A 24 8.94 1.78 7.25
CA TYR A 24 9.76 1.38 8.37
C TYR A 24 8.99 1.65 9.69
N TRP A 25 8.53 2.86 9.90
CA TRP A 25 7.80 3.25 11.12
C TRP A 25 6.48 2.49 11.30
N CYS A 26 5.76 2.23 10.21
CA CYS A 26 4.56 1.37 10.23
C CYS A 26 4.88 -0.05 10.70
N LYS A 27 6.01 -0.62 10.28
CA LYS A 27 6.41 -1.96 10.68
C LYS A 27 6.98 -2.00 12.09
N THR A 28 7.72 -0.98 12.50
CA THR A 28 8.22 -0.83 13.87
C THR A 28 7.05 -0.86 14.86
N GLU A 29 6.04 -0.01 14.64
CA GLU A 29 4.81 -0.02 15.47
C GLU A 29 4.15 -1.38 15.53
N LEU A 30 3.96 -2.03 14.36
CA LEU A 30 3.36 -3.35 14.29
C LEU A 30 4.12 -4.38 15.13
N PHE A 31 5.45 -4.39 15.06
CA PHE A 31 6.27 -5.36 15.76
C PHE A 31 6.32 -5.08 17.27
N GLU A 32 6.36 -3.81 17.67
CA GLU A 32 6.26 -3.40 19.09
C GLU A 32 4.94 -3.87 19.71
N VAL A 33 3.82 -3.75 19.00
CA VAL A 33 2.50 -4.21 19.46
C VAL A 33 2.41 -5.74 19.48
N LEU A 34 3.06 -6.42 18.55
CA LEU A 34 3.03 -7.88 18.46
C LEU A 34 4.01 -8.58 19.42
N ALA A 35 5.09 -7.91 19.85
CA ALA A 35 6.10 -8.53 20.71
C ALA A 35 5.51 -9.13 22.01
N PRO A 36 4.69 -8.42 22.80
CA PRO A 36 4.09 -9.00 24.00
C PRO A 36 3.12 -10.14 23.70
N VAL A 37 2.46 -10.12 22.52
CA VAL A 37 1.58 -11.23 22.11
C VAL A 37 2.39 -12.48 21.76
N ALA A 38 3.52 -12.30 21.10
CA ALA A 38 4.44 -13.41 20.78
C ALA A 38 5.02 -14.01 22.05
N GLU A 39 5.40 -13.18 23.03
CA GLU A 39 5.88 -13.63 24.34
C GLU A 39 4.80 -14.41 25.09
N GLU A 40 3.57 -13.89 25.17
CA GLU A 40 2.41 -14.56 25.79
C GLU A 40 2.19 -15.97 25.20
N LEU A 41 2.35 -16.10 23.87
CA LEU A 41 2.12 -17.35 23.15
C LEU A 41 3.36 -18.26 23.08
N GLY A 42 4.51 -17.83 23.56
CA GLY A 42 5.77 -18.57 23.47
C GLY A 42 6.20 -18.83 22.02
N THR A 43 5.99 -17.85 21.10
CA THR A 43 6.23 -17.99 19.68
C THR A 43 7.04 -16.83 19.09
N GLU A 44 7.48 -16.96 17.84
CA GLU A 44 8.16 -15.90 17.09
C GLU A 44 7.18 -15.20 16.16
N ILE A 45 7.47 -13.93 15.85
CA ILE A 45 6.75 -13.18 14.80
C ILE A 45 7.30 -13.61 13.45
N ALA A 46 6.42 -13.90 12.49
CA ALA A 46 6.78 -14.16 11.11
C ALA A 46 5.95 -13.30 10.14
N VAL A 47 6.57 -12.89 9.03
CA VAL A 47 5.91 -12.14 7.96
C VAL A 47 5.98 -12.88 6.63
N GLY A 48 5.03 -12.60 5.73
CA GLY A 48 4.93 -13.22 4.41
C GLY A 48 5.86 -12.60 3.36
N THR A 49 7.02 -12.09 3.74
CA THR A 49 8.04 -11.60 2.80
C THR A 49 8.53 -12.77 1.94
N ASN A 50 8.52 -12.61 0.63
CA ASN A 50 9.02 -13.60 -0.33
C ASN A 50 10.34 -13.14 -0.97
N LEU A 51 10.95 -13.96 -1.80
CA LEU A 51 12.26 -13.68 -2.40
C LEU A 51 12.26 -12.40 -3.24
N ASP A 52 11.20 -12.15 -4.01
CA ASP A 52 11.11 -10.95 -4.87
C ASP A 52 11.07 -9.65 -4.06
N ASP A 53 10.54 -9.71 -2.83
CA ASP A 53 10.43 -8.55 -1.94
C ASP A 53 11.81 -8.06 -1.45
N LEU A 54 12.84 -8.92 -1.45
CA LEU A 54 14.19 -8.56 -1.01
C LEU A 54 14.94 -7.68 -2.01
N SER A 55 14.55 -7.70 -3.29
CA SER A 55 15.13 -6.89 -4.35
C SER A 55 14.45 -5.53 -4.55
N ASP A 56 13.35 -5.27 -3.83
CA ASP A 56 12.56 -4.04 -3.93
C ASP A 56 12.95 -3.04 -2.81
N PHE A 57 12.72 -1.74 -3.06
CA PHE A 57 12.87 -0.73 -2.03
C PHE A 57 11.76 -0.86 -0.98
N ARG A 58 12.08 -1.54 0.12
CA ARG A 58 11.14 -1.82 1.22
C ARG A 58 11.74 -1.46 2.58
N PRO A 59 11.64 -0.21 3.00
CA PRO A 59 12.16 0.23 4.32
C PRO A 59 11.65 -0.60 5.50
N GLY A 60 10.46 -1.19 5.39
CA GLY A 60 9.90 -2.06 6.42
C GLY A 60 10.65 -3.38 6.64
N LEU A 61 11.55 -3.79 5.72
CA LEU A 61 12.41 -4.96 5.92
C LEU A 61 13.49 -4.69 6.98
N ALA A 62 14.02 -3.46 7.05
CA ALA A 62 14.96 -3.08 8.11
C ALA A 62 14.30 -3.20 9.50
N ALA A 63 13.06 -2.73 9.65
CA ALA A 63 12.32 -2.89 10.90
C ALA A 63 12.08 -4.36 11.26
N ALA A 64 11.85 -5.24 10.26
CA ALA A 64 11.69 -6.67 10.50
C ALA A 64 12.97 -7.32 11.00
N ASP A 65 14.12 -6.98 10.41
CA ASP A 65 15.43 -7.47 10.81
C ASP A 65 15.80 -7.02 12.23
N GLU A 66 15.66 -5.72 12.55
CA GLU A 66 15.91 -5.15 13.87
C GLU A 66 15.06 -5.82 14.97
N ASN A 67 13.83 -6.21 14.65
CA ASN A 67 12.92 -6.91 15.57
C ASN A 67 13.01 -8.44 15.48
N ARG A 68 14.01 -8.99 14.76
CA ARG A 68 14.23 -10.45 14.60
C ARG A 68 13.01 -11.19 14.09
N VAL A 69 12.23 -10.56 13.21
CA VAL A 69 11.02 -11.13 12.60
C VAL A 69 11.44 -12.15 11.54
N ARG A 70 10.85 -13.34 11.57
CA ARG A 70 11.15 -14.40 10.62
C ARG A 70 10.52 -14.15 9.26
N THR A 71 11.23 -14.55 8.21
CA THR A 71 10.79 -14.42 6.81
C THR A 71 10.75 -15.79 6.11
N PRO A 72 9.98 -16.76 6.60
CA PRO A 72 10.11 -18.17 6.20
C PRO A 72 9.94 -18.44 4.70
N LEU A 73 9.18 -17.61 3.99
CA LEU A 73 9.01 -17.75 2.53
C LEU A 73 10.27 -17.31 1.77
N ALA A 74 10.87 -16.21 2.19
CA ALA A 74 12.13 -15.74 1.62
C ALA A 74 13.30 -16.67 1.99
N ASP A 75 13.34 -17.16 3.25
CA ASP A 75 14.35 -18.11 3.72
C ASP A 75 14.30 -19.43 2.92
N ALA A 76 13.09 -19.83 2.48
CA ALA A 76 12.88 -20.99 1.62
C ALA A 76 13.12 -20.71 0.13
N GLY A 77 13.53 -19.50 -0.24
CA GLY A 77 13.77 -19.10 -1.63
C GLY A 77 12.52 -18.99 -2.50
N LEU A 78 11.33 -18.87 -1.88
CA LEU A 78 10.08 -18.83 -2.60
C LEU A 78 9.82 -17.46 -3.23
N THR A 79 9.60 -17.44 -4.54
CA THR A 79 9.15 -16.27 -5.28
C THR A 79 7.65 -16.03 -5.07
N LYS A 80 7.15 -14.87 -5.48
CA LYS A 80 5.71 -14.57 -5.47
C LYS A 80 4.92 -15.55 -6.35
N ALA A 81 5.52 -15.99 -7.46
CA ALA A 81 4.91 -16.99 -8.34
C ALA A 81 4.77 -18.33 -7.63
N ASP A 82 5.80 -18.78 -6.92
CA ASP A 82 5.78 -20.04 -6.15
C ASP A 82 4.72 -19.96 -5.03
N VAL A 83 4.66 -18.86 -4.29
CA VAL A 83 3.65 -18.67 -3.24
C VAL A 83 2.24 -18.74 -3.81
N ARG A 84 1.97 -18.15 -4.98
CA ARG A 84 0.67 -18.24 -5.67
C ARG A 84 0.35 -19.66 -6.10
N ALA A 85 1.31 -20.36 -6.72
CA ALA A 85 1.14 -21.74 -7.14
C ALA A 85 0.84 -22.66 -5.94
N LEU A 86 1.57 -22.53 -4.84
CA LEU A 86 1.34 -23.27 -3.60
C LEU A 86 -0.04 -22.94 -2.97
N SER A 87 -0.45 -21.68 -3.03
CA SER A 87 -1.77 -21.25 -2.54
C SER A 87 -2.89 -21.86 -3.37
N ALA A 88 -2.75 -21.86 -4.71
CA ALA A 88 -3.72 -22.48 -5.62
C ALA A 88 -3.79 -23.99 -5.41
N ALA A 89 -2.65 -24.66 -5.28
CA ALA A 89 -2.59 -26.12 -5.01
C ALA A 89 -3.26 -26.51 -3.69
N ARG A 90 -3.34 -25.57 -2.72
CA ARG A 90 -4.04 -25.75 -1.44
C ARG A 90 -5.49 -25.25 -1.46
N GLY A 91 -6.00 -24.81 -2.61
CA GLY A 91 -7.36 -24.29 -2.76
C GLY A 91 -7.63 -23.00 -1.97
N LEU A 92 -6.59 -22.18 -1.71
CA LEU A 92 -6.77 -20.93 -0.97
C LEU A 92 -7.44 -19.88 -1.87
N PRO A 93 -8.54 -19.23 -1.41
CA PRO A 93 -9.28 -18.27 -2.21
C PRO A 93 -8.50 -16.98 -2.54
N THR A 94 -7.32 -16.82 -1.93
CA THR A 94 -6.45 -15.66 -2.12
C THR A 94 -5.33 -15.90 -3.14
N ALA A 95 -5.25 -17.08 -3.77
CA ALA A 95 -4.20 -17.44 -4.71
C ALA A 95 -4.05 -16.40 -5.86
N ASP A 96 -5.18 -15.98 -6.43
CA ASP A 96 -5.23 -15.01 -7.54
C ASP A 96 -5.51 -13.57 -7.10
N LYS A 97 -5.55 -13.31 -5.78
CA LYS A 97 -5.83 -11.97 -5.27
C LYS A 97 -4.81 -10.96 -5.76
N ALA A 98 -5.29 -9.87 -6.36
CA ALA A 98 -4.44 -8.75 -6.75
C ALA A 98 -3.74 -8.12 -5.54
N ALA A 99 -2.54 -7.58 -5.74
CA ALA A 99 -1.83 -6.85 -4.70
C ALA A 99 -2.67 -5.65 -4.21
N SER A 100 -2.91 -5.60 -2.91
CA SER A 100 -3.69 -4.55 -2.26
C SER A 100 -2.83 -3.83 -1.21
N PRO A 101 -1.94 -2.91 -1.63
CA PRO A 101 -1.16 -2.12 -0.69
C PRO A 101 -2.07 -1.23 0.17
N CYS A 102 -1.58 -0.82 1.34
CA CYS A 102 -2.33 0.00 2.29
C CYS A 102 -2.76 1.35 1.68
N LEU A 103 -3.84 1.97 2.19
CA LEU A 103 -4.34 3.25 1.70
C LEU A 103 -3.30 4.38 1.82
N ALA A 104 -2.45 4.35 2.83
CA ALA A 104 -1.37 5.33 2.97
C ALA A 104 -0.42 5.37 1.75
N SER A 105 -0.32 4.26 1.00
CA SER A 105 0.43 4.25 -0.26
C SER A 105 -0.18 5.11 -1.38
N ARG A 106 -1.35 5.69 -1.18
CA ARG A 106 -1.99 6.63 -2.13
C ARG A 106 -1.50 8.05 -1.94
N PHE A 107 -0.93 8.37 -0.80
CA PHE A 107 -0.44 9.72 -0.51
C PHE A 107 0.89 9.97 -1.21
N ALA A 108 0.99 11.07 -1.93
CA ALA A 108 2.28 11.52 -2.46
C ALA A 108 3.26 11.78 -1.32
N TYR A 109 4.53 11.47 -1.51
CA TYR A 109 5.54 11.71 -0.48
C TYR A 109 5.52 13.17 -0.03
N GLY A 110 5.60 13.38 1.30
CA GLY A 110 5.49 14.68 1.93
C GLY A 110 4.06 15.20 2.17
N VAL A 111 3.05 14.57 1.57
CA VAL A 111 1.65 14.83 1.94
C VAL A 111 1.34 14.04 3.20
N ARG A 112 1.00 14.75 4.27
CA ARG A 112 0.75 14.16 5.59
C ARG A 112 -0.39 13.13 5.52
N VAL A 113 -0.15 11.95 6.08
CA VAL A 113 -1.20 10.93 6.25
C VAL A 113 -2.03 11.27 7.48
N THR A 114 -3.32 11.39 7.29
CA THR A 114 -4.29 11.63 8.38
C THR A 114 -5.47 10.68 8.28
N PRO A 115 -6.20 10.42 9.38
CA PRO A 115 -7.41 9.59 9.33
C PRO A 115 -8.45 10.14 8.33
N GLU A 116 -8.60 11.46 8.24
CA GLU A 116 -9.50 12.14 7.31
C GLU A 116 -9.06 11.90 5.86
N GLY A 117 -7.77 12.07 5.59
CA GLY A 117 -7.20 11.82 4.27
C GLY A 117 -7.35 10.37 3.84
N LEU A 118 -7.11 9.41 4.74
CA LEU A 118 -7.32 7.98 4.45
C LEU A 118 -8.79 7.69 4.08
N ARG A 119 -9.75 8.21 4.86
CA ARG A 119 -11.18 8.09 4.54
C ARG A 119 -11.54 8.76 3.21
N ARG A 120 -10.95 9.93 2.92
CA ARG A 120 -11.15 10.65 1.66
C ARG A 120 -10.72 9.81 0.46
N VAL A 121 -9.53 9.24 0.53
CA VAL A 121 -8.99 8.37 -0.54
C VAL A 121 -9.82 7.10 -0.69
N ASP A 122 -10.19 6.44 0.40
CA ASP A 122 -11.02 5.23 0.36
C ASP A 122 -12.37 5.50 -0.32
N ARG A 123 -13.04 6.58 0.05
CA ARG A 123 -14.29 7.01 -0.58
C ARG A 123 -14.11 7.36 -2.05
N ALA A 124 -13.04 8.05 -2.42
CA ALA A 124 -12.74 8.38 -3.81
C ALA A 124 -12.49 7.12 -4.67
N GLU A 125 -11.73 6.15 -4.16
CA GLU A 125 -11.59 4.84 -4.82
C GLU A 125 -12.95 4.10 -4.87
N GLY A 126 -13.79 4.24 -3.82
CA GLY A 126 -15.15 3.69 -3.77
C GLY A 126 -16.06 4.24 -4.87
N VAL A 127 -16.03 5.54 -5.13
CA VAL A 127 -16.75 6.19 -6.25
C VAL A 127 -16.38 5.54 -7.58
N LEU A 128 -15.09 5.41 -7.86
CA LEU A 128 -14.63 4.81 -9.11
C LEU A 128 -14.98 3.32 -9.21
N ARG A 129 -14.89 2.56 -8.12
CA ARG A 129 -15.36 1.16 -8.08
C ARG A 129 -16.85 1.05 -8.35
N GLY A 130 -17.67 1.96 -7.79
CA GLY A 130 -19.10 2.05 -8.07
C GLY A 130 -19.43 2.35 -9.55
N LEU A 131 -18.49 2.96 -10.28
CA LEU A 131 -18.56 3.17 -11.73
C LEU A 131 -18.02 1.98 -12.53
N GLY A 132 -17.61 0.89 -11.87
CA GLY A 132 -17.16 -0.35 -12.50
C GLY A 132 -15.67 -0.35 -12.92
N PHE A 133 -14.83 0.43 -12.24
CA PHE A 133 -13.37 0.34 -12.41
C PHE A 133 -12.80 -0.61 -11.34
N ASP A 134 -12.22 -1.73 -11.73
CA ASP A 134 -11.68 -2.73 -10.81
C ASP A 134 -10.23 -2.43 -10.41
N VAL A 135 -9.40 -2.05 -11.37
CA VAL A 135 -8.00 -1.71 -11.17
C VAL A 135 -7.83 -0.19 -11.24
N LEU A 136 -7.63 0.42 -10.09
CA LEU A 136 -7.53 1.88 -10.00
C LEU A 136 -6.69 2.30 -8.79
N ARG A 137 -6.23 3.54 -8.78
CA ARG A 137 -5.73 4.26 -7.61
C ARG A 137 -6.17 5.71 -7.67
N VAL A 138 -6.54 6.27 -6.53
CA VAL A 138 -6.67 7.72 -6.39
C VAL A 138 -5.52 8.19 -5.50
N ARG A 139 -4.56 8.91 -6.10
CA ARG A 139 -3.41 9.46 -5.40
C ARG A 139 -3.76 10.82 -4.80
N ASP A 140 -3.46 10.96 -3.52
CA ASP A 140 -3.66 12.20 -2.78
C ASP A 140 -2.40 13.07 -2.83
N HIS A 141 -2.51 14.22 -3.49
CA HIS A 141 -1.49 15.27 -3.54
C HIS A 141 -1.93 16.52 -2.76
N GLY A 142 -2.64 16.33 -1.63
CA GLY A 142 -3.24 17.42 -0.87
C GLY A 142 -4.57 17.88 -1.50
N ASP A 143 -4.55 19.02 -2.17
CA ASP A 143 -5.74 19.55 -2.85
C ASP A 143 -6.09 18.83 -4.16
N LEU A 144 -5.20 17.98 -4.68
CA LEU A 144 -5.32 17.35 -5.98
C LEU A 144 -5.47 15.82 -5.86
N ALA A 145 -6.53 15.28 -6.45
CA ALA A 145 -6.69 13.86 -6.72
C ALA A 145 -6.09 13.51 -8.09
N ARG A 146 -5.14 12.56 -8.14
CA ARG A 146 -4.64 11.99 -9.40
C ARG A 146 -5.16 10.56 -9.55
N ILE A 147 -6.02 10.37 -10.54
CA ILE A 147 -6.62 9.07 -10.86
C ILE A 147 -5.66 8.29 -11.75
N GLU A 148 -5.38 7.05 -11.37
CA GLU A 148 -4.63 6.08 -12.16
C GLU A 148 -5.54 4.89 -12.45
N VAL A 149 -5.75 4.57 -13.74
CA VAL A 149 -6.46 3.37 -14.23
C VAL A 149 -5.62 2.71 -15.33
N PRO A 150 -5.86 1.44 -15.67
CA PRO A 150 -5.20 0.85 -16.84
C PRO A 150 -5.37 1.71 -18.09
N ALA A 151 -4.35 1.75 -18.97
CA ALA A 151 -4.36 2.62 -20.16
C ALA A 151 -5.63 2.47 -21.00
N LYS A 152 -6.15 1.25 -21.13
CA LYS A 152 -7.41 0.96 -21.83
C LYS A 152 -8.68 1.60 -21.23
N GLU A 153 -8.61 2.04 -19.98
CA GLU A 153 -9.74 2.65 -19.25
C GLU A 153 -9.68 4.19 -19.24
N ILE A 154 -8.61 4.80 -19.75
CA ILE A 154 -8.41 6.26 -19.73
C ILE A 154 -9.55 6.99 -20.44
N GLU A 155 -9.93 6.55 -21.62
CA GLU A 155 -11.03 7.16 -22.39
C GLU A 155 -12.36 7.06 -21.66
N ARG A 156 -12.60 5.94 -20.97
CA ARG A 156 -13.81 5.73 -20.18
C ARG A 156 -13.87 6.67 -18.98
N VAL A 157 -12.74 6.89 -18.27
CA VAL A 157 -12.67 7.90 -17.20
C VAL A 157 -12.95 9.30 -17.77
N ALA A 158 -12.36 9.65 -18.90
CA ALA A 158 -12.57 10.93 -19.56
C ALA A 158 -14.04 11.14 -20.00
N ALA A 159 -14.70 10.10 -20.48
CA ALA A 159 -16.13 10.15 -20.81
C ALA A 159 -17.02 10.38 -19.57
N LEU A 160 -16.62 9.90 -18.40
CA LEU A 160 -17.33 10.06 -17.13
C LEU A 160 -16.84 11.28 -16.31
N ARG A 161 -16.02 12.15 -16.91
CA ARG A 161 -15.30 13.22 -16.20
C ARG A 161 -16.18 14.08 -15.30
N SER A 162 -17.35 14.52 -15.79
CA SER A 162 -18.21 15.44 -15.03
C SER A 162 -18.73 14.79 -13.74
N LYS A 163 -19.12 13.51 -13.81
CA LYS A 163 -19.59 12.79 -12.65
C LYS A 163 -18.45 12.55 -11.65
N ILE A 164 -17.29 12.09 -12.13
CA ILE A 164 -16.12 11.81 -11.29
C ILE A 164 -15.63 13.10 -10.64
N GLU A 165 -15.53 14.20 -11.38
CA GLU A 165 -15.11 15.49 -10.84
C GLU A 165 -16.05 15.95 -9.71
N THR A 166 -17.36 15.94 -9.94
CA THR A 166 -18.34 16.35 -8.93
C THR A 166 -18.18 15.54 -7.66
N GLU A 167 -18.22 14.20 -7.75
CA GLU A 167 -18.13 13.29 -6.61
C GLU A 167 -16.80 13.47 -5.82
N LEU A 168 -15.67 13.60 -6.52
CA LEU A 168 -14.39 13.75 -5.84
C LEU A 168 -14.22 15.15 -5.21
N ARG A 169 -14.80 16.19 -5.81
CA ARG A 169 -14.81 17.53 -5.21
C ARG A 169 -15.67 17.60 -3.96
N GLU A 170 -16.78 16.88 -3.90
CA GLU A 170 -17.59 16.72 -2.68
C GLU A 170 -16.82 16.03 -1.55
N LEU A 171 -15.82 15.21 -1.89
CA LEU A 171 -14.90 14.63 -0.92
C LEU A 171 -13.80 15.58 -0.44
N GLY A 172 -13.74 16.81 -0.98
CA GLY A 172 -12.82 17.87 -0.56
C GLY A 172 -11.57 18.03 -1.43
N PHE A 173 -11.47 17.36 -2.58
CA PHE A 173 -10.42 17.68 -3.56
C PHE A 173 -10.77 18.94 -4.34
N LYS A 174 -9.81 19.88 -4.49
CA LYS A 174 -9.99 21.07 -5.33
C LYS A 174 -9.79 20.77 -6.80
N PHE A 175 -8.89 19.85 -7.10
CA PHE A 175 -8.53 19.46 -8.47
C PHE A 175 -8.63 17.94 -8.62
N VAL A 176 -9.18 17.52 -9.75
CA VAL A 176 -9.27 16.10 -10.13
C VAL A 176 -8.56 15.91 -11.46
N THR A 177 -7.58 15.05 -11.50
CA THR A 177 -6.73 14.83 -12.68
C THR A 177 -6.65 13.35 -13.02
N LEU A 178 -6.34 13.05 -14.27
CA LEU A 178 -6.13 11.71 -14.78
C LEU A 178 -4.66 11.56 -15.19
N ASP A 179 -4.00 10.52 -14.69
CA ASP A 179 -2.64 10.18 -15.12
C ASP A 179 -2.67 9.56 -16.52
N LEU A 180 -2.13 10.28 -17.51
CA LEU A 180 -2.07 9.81 -18.89
C LEU A 180 -1.17 8.60 -19.09
N GLY A 181 -0.22 8.36 -18.19
CA GLY A 181 0.61 7.15 -18.19
C GLY A 181 -0.11 5.91 -17.67
N GLY A 182 -1.29 6.10 -17.09
CA GLY A 182 -2.11 5.03 -16.52
C GLY A 182 -1.52 4.40 -15.25
N PHE A 183 -2.20 3.37 -14.79
CA PHE A 183 -1.78 2.63 -13.60
C PHE A 183 -0.49 1.83 -13.85
N ARG A 184 0.50 2.06 -13.00
CA ARG A 184 1.78 1.32 -12.98
C ARG A 184 2.13 0.99 -11.52
N SER A 185 2.56 -0.26 -11.29
CA SER A 185 3.07 -0.63 -9.97
C SER A 185 4.30 0.23 -9.64
N GLY A 186 4.36 0.76 -8.41
CA GLY A 186 5.47 1.59 -7.97
C GLY A 186 5.49 3.03 -8.53
N SER A 187 4.44 3.51 -9.19
CA SER A 187 4.39 4.85 -9.81
C SER A 187 4.75 6.00 -8.86
N LEU A 188 4.47 5.88 -7.56
CA LEU A 188 4.87 6.86 -6.55
C LEU A 188 6.39 6.91 -6.32
N ASN A 189 7.08 5.78 -6.46
CA ASN A 189 8.52 5.72 -6.26
C ASN A 189 9.31 6.48 -7.33
N ALA A 190 8.67 6.80 -8.46
CA ALA A 190 9.28 7.66 -9.48
C ALA A 190 9.51 9.11 -8.99
N ALA A 191 8.84 9.51 -7.89
CA ALA A 191 9.06 10.81 -7.25
C ALA A 191 10.22 10.77 -6.23
N LEU A 192 10.71 9.59 -5.87
CA LEU A 192 11.96 9.44 -5.14
C LEU A 192 13.09 9.54 -6.16
N ASP A 193 13.98 10.50 -6.01
CA ASP A 193 15.26 10.46 -6.73
C ASP A 193 15.84 9.07 -6.51
N SER A 194 15.95 8.29 -7.58
CA SER A 194 16.34 6.88 -7.50
C SER A 194 17.58 6.80 -6.61
N PRO A 195 17.56 6.10 -5.47
CA PRO A 195 18.78 5.83 -4.76
C PRO A 195 19.64 5.02 -5.73
N ARG A 196 20.63 5.68 -6.35
CA ARG A 196 21.67 4.96 -7.08
C ARG A 196 22.28 4.03 -6.05
N ILE A 197 22.00 2.74 -6.20
CA ILE A 197 22.75 1.71 -5.51
C ILE A 197 24.20 2.00 -5.92
N ARG A 198 24.96 2.65 -5.02
CA ARG A 198 26.41 2.78 -5.17
C ARG A 198 26.94 1.39 -4.90
N SER A 199 27.31 0.73 -6.00
CA SER A 199 28.14 -0.49 -6.00
C SER A 199 29.44 -0.26 -5.23
#